data_35484c586156560244925442d1a18412
#
_entry.id   35484c586156560244925442d1a18412
#
_cell.length_a   1.000
_cell.length_b   1.000
_cell.length_c   1.000
_cell.angle_alpha   90.00
_cell.angle_beta   90.00
_cell.angle_gamma   90.00
#
_symmetry.space_group_name_H-M   'P 1'
#
loop_
_entity.id
_entity.type
_entity.pdbx_description
1 polymer ?
#
loop_
_entity_poly.entity_id
_entity_poly.type
_entity_poly.pdbx_seq_one_letter_code
_entity_poly.pdbx_strand_id
1 'polypeptide(L)'
;MLYTGTEAAHAWHGRSPISSALFEIRPSNLSIQAEPLFDSGLDAIIGYRTESGGVTYVYDLDGECVSVTERPLETPLIDPVDAIFLIGSVWRSGARVMARIGGYGAHAIISRSVLSGLRTRFAASSSKQLRFAATPLAHMQEPWRFVPVHILRLAIRHGKRIPDPKGHRGIFQYTAPMTHRGIRYQLDVVVRESDYTVLHFVYKR
;
A
#
# COMPACT_ATOMS: atom_id res chain seq x y z
N MET A 1 -20.91 16.93 5.56
CA MET A 1 -19.58 16.71 6.12
C MET A 1 -18.90 18.03 6.37
N LEU A 2 -18.58 18.35 7.62
CA LEU A 2 -18.18 19.69 8.02
C LEU A 2 -16.73 19.67 8.49
N TYR A 3 -15.81 20.16 7.69
CA TYR A 3 -14.50 20.66 8.10
C TYR A 3 -14.44 22.14 7.71
N THR A 4 -13.73 22.92 8.51
CA THR A 4 -13.55 24.39 8.36
C THR A 4 -12.16 24.74 7.86
N GLY A 5 -11.24 23.78 7.90
CA GLY A 5 -9.84 23.96 7.53
C GLY A 5 -8.93 24.41 8.67
N THR A 6 -9.49 24.73 9.84
CA THR A 6 -8.76 25.23 11.00
C THR A 6 -8.73 24.23 12.16
N GLU A 7 -9.16 22.98 11.92
CA GLU A 7 -9.21 21.93 12.92
C GLU A 7 -7.83 21.66 13.56
N ALA A 8 -7.84 21.33 14.87
CA ALA A 8 -6.66 20.87 15.57
C ALA A 8 -6.15 19.55 14.94
N ALA A 9 -4.84 19.42 14.88
CA ALA A 9 -4.13 18.31 14.25
C ALA A 9 -3.61 17.33 15.32
N HIS A 10 -4.00 16.06 15.21
CA HIS A 10 -3.64 14.99 16.15
C HIS A 10 -2.82 13.92 15.43
N ALA A 11 -1.85 13.33 16.14
CA ALA A 11 -1.14 12.15 15.64
C ALA A 11 -1.99 10.88 15.85
N TRP A 12 -1.89 9.93 14.91
CA TRP A 12 -2.45 8.61 15.07
C TRP A 12 -1.43 7.68 15.73
N HIS A 13 -1.79 7.15 16.91
CA HIS A 13 -0.99 6.18 17.66
C HIS A 13 -1.75 4.86 17.91
N GLY A 14 -2.92 4.70 17.28
CA GLY A 14 -3.74 3.52 17.44
C GLY A 14 -3.20 2.31 16.66
N ARG A 15 -3.69 1.12 17.02
CA ARG A 15 -3.49 -0.09 16.23
C ARG A 15 -4.52 -0.14 15.11
N SER A 16 -4.12 -0.67 13.95
CA SER A 16 -5.05 -0.93 12.86
C SER A 16 -6.15 -1.91 13.33
N PRO A 17 -7.44 -1.56 13.22
CA PRO A 17 -8.53 -2.44 13.63
C PRO A 17 -8.72 -3.63 12.69
N ILE A 18 -8.18 -3.56 11.47
CA ILE A 18 -8.17 -4.64 10.48
C ILE A 18 -6.81 -4.67 9.78
N SER A 19 -6.46 -5.79 9.14
CA SER A 19 -5.19 -5.92 8.42
C SER A 19 -5.07 -4.92 7.28
N SER A 20 -3.91 -4.28 7.21
CA SER A 20 -3.58 -3.33 6.15
C SER A 20 -3.37 -3.99 4.79
N ALA A 21 -3.11 -5.30 4.76
CA ALA A 21 -3.02 -6.09 3.53
C ALA A 21 -4.32 -6.13 2.70
N LEU A 22 -5.45 -5.75 3.31
CA LEU A 22 -6.74 -5.66 2.64
C LEU A 22 -6.86 -4.49 1.67
N PHE A 23 -5.91 -3.54 1.74
CA PHE A 23 -5.94 -2.30 0.98
C PHE A 23 -4.77 -2.22 0.03
N GLU A 24 -5.02 -1.73 -1.18
CA GLU A 24 -4.00 -1.53 -2.21
C GLU A 24 -4.29 -0.26 -3.00
N ILE A 25 -3.26 0.57 -3.19
CA ILE A 25 -3.20 1.60 -4.24
C ILE A 25 -2.05 1.21 -5.15
N ARG A 26 -2.39 0.83 -6.37
CA ARG A 26 -1.42 0.41 -7.37
C ARG A 26 -0.96 1.60 -8.20
N PRO A 27 0.35 1.79 -8.39
CA PRO A 27 0.88 2.78 -9.33
C PRO A 27 0.36 2.55 -10.75
N SER A 28 0.01 3.62 -11.44
CA SER A 28 -0.60 3.56 -12.78
C SER A 28 0.34 3.05 -13.88
N ASN A 29 1.66 3.12 -13.65
CA ASN A 29 2.70 2.61 -14.55
C ASN A 29 2.96 1.12 -14.42
N LEU A 30 2.35 0.43 -13.45
CA LEU A 30 2.48 -1.02 -13.29
C LEU A 30 1.42 -1.79 -14.06
N SER A 31 1.85 -2.92 -14.63
CA SER A 31 0.95 -3.89 -15.24
C SER A 31 -0.11 -4.36 -14.23
N ILE A 32 -1.33 -4.61 -14.73
CA ILE A 32 -2.39 -5.24 -13.94
C ILE A 32 -2.01 -6.65 -13.47
N GLN A 33 -1.08 -7.30 -14.15
CA GLN A 33 -0.57 -8.62 -13.81
C GLN A 33 0.50 -8.59 -12.71
N ALA A 34 0.97 -7.39 -12.32
CA ALA A 34 1.96 -7.28 -11.25
C ALA A 34 1.37 -7.82 -9.94
N GLU A 35 2.09 -8.75 -9.31
CA GLU A 35 1.70 -9.36 -8.05
C GLU A 35 2.19 -8.51 -6.87
N PRO A 36 1.34 -8.19 -5.87
CA PRO A 36 1.76 -7.45 -4.70
C PRO A 36 2.68 -8.28 -3.81
N LEU A 37 3.72 -7.64 -3.29
CA LEU A 37 4.64 -8.19 -2.31
C LEU A 37 4.21 -7.73 -0.92
N PHE A 38 3.68 -8.66 -0.15
CA PHE A 38 3.21 -8.42 1.20
C PHE A 38 4.30 -8.72 2.24
N ASP A 39 4.51 -7.80 3.18
CA ASP A 39 5.38 -7.96 4.33
C ASP A 39 4.55 -8.16 5.60
N SER A 40 4.62 -9.34 6.21
CA SER A 40 3.86 -9.68 7.40
C SER A 40 4.32 -8.91 8.65
N GLY A 41 5.58 -8.49 8.72
CA GLY A 41 6.10 -7.71 9.84
C GLY A 41 5.61 -6.26 9.83
N LEU A 42 5.34 -5.72 8.64
CA LEU A 42 4.81 -4.38 8.44
C LEU A 42 3.28 -4.37 8.25
N ASP A 43 2.67 -5.56 8.10
CA ASP A 43 1.27 -5.74 7.71
C ASP A 43 0.89 -4.86 6.51
N ALA A 44 1.73 -4.84 5.48
CA ALA A 44 1.57 -3.95 4.33
C ALA A 44 2.12 -4.56 3.04
N ILE A 45 1.55 -4.13 1.91
CA ILE A 45 2.18 -4.31 0.60
C ILE A 45 3.35 -3.33 0.52
N ILE A 46 4.57 -3.84 0.24
CA ILE A 46 5.80 -3.05 0.18
C ILE A 46 6.36 -2.87 -1.22
N GLY A 47 5.74 -3.52 -2.22
CA GLY A 47 6.15 -3.46 -3.61
C GLY A 47 5.36 -4.42 -4.47
N TYR A 48 5.85 -4.65 -5.68
CA TYR A 48 5.22 -5.51 -6.69
C TYR A 48 6.28 -6.32 -7.42
N ARG A 49 5.86 -7.45 -8.01
CA ARG A 49 6.69 -8.22 -8.94
C ARG A 49 5.94 -8.54 -10.22
N THR A 50 6.68 -8.71 -11.30
CA THR A 50 6.21 -9.30 -12.56
C THR A 50 7.20 -10.36 -13.02
N GLU A 51 6.72 -11.36 -13.74
CA GLU A 51 7.56 -12.35 -14.41
C GLU A 51 7.29 -12.29 -15.92
N SER A 52 8.34 -12.22 -16.71
CA SER A 52 8.25 -12.23 -18.17
C SER A 52 9.51 -12.86 -18.75
N GLY A 53 9.35 -13.88 -19.63
CA GLY A 53 10.47 -14.51 -20.32
C GLY A 53 11.53 -15.14 -19.42
N GLY A 54 11.16 -15.61 -18.21
CA GLY A 54 12.10 -16.15 -17.23
C GLY A 54 12.83 -15.09 -16.42
N VAL A 55 12.48 -13.81 -16.60
CA VAL A 55 13.01 -12.68 -15.84
C VAL A 55 11.98 -12.21 -14.82
N THR A 56 12.40 -12.03 -13.58
CA THR A 56 11.60 -11.45 -12.51
C THR A 56 12.01 -9.99 -12.30
N TYR A 57 11.03 -9.11 -12.39
CA TYR A 57 11.17 -7.68 -12.09
C TYR A 57 10.49 -7.38 -10.76
N VAL A 58 11.17 -6.62 -9.91
CA VAL A 58 10.62 -6.17 -8.63
C VAL A 58 10.52 -4.64 -8.65
N TYR A 59 9.38 -4.14 -8.21
CA TYR A 59 9.05 -2.71 -8.18
C TYR A 59 8.70 -2.27 -6.76
N ASP A 60 9.02 -1.03 -6.44
CA ASP A 60 8.54 -0.40 -5.21
C ASP A 60 7.10 0.13 -5.33
N LEU A 61 6.62 0.84 -4.31
CA LEU A 61 5.26 1.41 -4.28
C LEU A 61 5.07 2.62 -5.23
N ASP A 62 6.15 3.12 -5.80
CA ASP A 62 6.11 4.17 -6.82
C ASP A 62 6.10 3.59 -8.24
N GLY A 63 6.25 2.26 -8.36
CA GLY A 63 6.35 1.57 -9.63
C GLY A 63 7.75 1.68 -10.25
N GLU A 64 8.76 2.04 -9.46
CA GLU A 64 10.15 2.06 -9.87
C GLU A 64 10.74 0.66 -9.78
N CYS A 65 11.41 0.20 -10.85
CA CYS A 65 12.06 -1.11 -10.86
C CYS A 65 13.30 -1.08 -9.93
N VAL A 66 13.28 -1.90 -8.89
CA VAL A 66 14.35 -1.96 -7.87
C VAL A 66 15.22 -3.19 -8.02
N SER A 67 14.78 -4.20 -8.76
CA SER A 67 15.56 -5.41 -9.03
C SER A 67 15.08 -6.11 -10.29
N VAL A 68 16.04 -6.67 -11.01
CA VAL A 68 15.83 -7.56 -12.14
C VAL A 68 16.64 -8.82 -11.87
N THR A 69 15.99 -9.99 -11.92
CA THR A 69 16.64 -11.28 -11.66
C THR A 69 16.25 -12.26 -12.76
N GLU A 70 17.23 -12.80 -13.45
CA GLU A 70 17.03 -13.86 -14.42
C GLU A 70 16.91 -15.20 -13.69
N ARG A 71 15.99 -16.05 -14.14
CA ARG A 71 15.90 -17.42 -13.63
C ARG A 71 17.07 -18.22 -14.24
N PRO A 72 17.92 -18.86 -13.41
CA PRO A 72 18.93 -19.77 -13.94
C PRO A 72 18.27 -20.87 -14.75
N LEU A 73 18.82 -21.20 -15.92
CA LEU A 73 18.35 -22.31 -16.78
C LEU A 73 18.53 -23.67 -16.09
N GLU A 74 19.45 -23.77 -15.14
CA GLU A 74 19.66 -24.94 -14.31
C GLU A 74 19.34 -24.58 -12.86
N THR A 75 18.59 -25.45 -12.19
CA THR A 75 18.18 -25.25 -10.77
C THR A 75 19.42 -25.41 -9.89
N PRO A 76 20.04 -24.34 -9.38
CA PRO A 76 21.08 -24.49 -8.39
C PRO A 76 20.46 -25.11 -7.14
N LEU A 77 21.19 -25.99 -6.46
CA LEU A 77 20.87 -26.48 -5.12
C LEU A 77 20.75 -25.24 -4.21
N ILE A 78 19.52 -24.89 -3.86
CA ILE A 78 19.21 -23.71 -3.06
C ILE A 78 19.56 -24.03 -1.63
N ASP A 79 20.39 -23.20 -1.01
CA ASP A 79 20.57 -23.21 0.44
C ASP A 79 19.23 -22.78 1.08
N PRO A 80 18.55 -23.66 1.86
CA PRO A 80 17.24 -23.38 2.43
C PRO A 80 17.23 -22.20 3.41
N VAL A 81 18.40 -21.71 3.81
CA VAL A 81 18.54 -20.59 4.77
C VAL A 81 18.23 -19.24 4.13
N ASP A 82 18.31 -19.09 2.81
CA ASP A 82 18.15 -17.81 2.11
C ASP A 82 16.74 -17.56 1.52
N ALA A 83 15.84 -18.52 1.64
CA ALA A 83 14.50 -18.43 1.08
C ALA A 83 13.55 -17.75 2.06
N ILE A 84 13.20 -16.50 1.79
CA ILE A 84 12.00 -15.88 2.36
C ILE A 84 10.85 -16.23 1.44
N PHE A 85 9.91 -17.05 1.94
CA PHE A 85 8.70 -17.41 1.20
C PHE A 85 7.77 -16.22 1.16
N LEU A 86 7.58 -15.67 -0.02
CA LEU A 86 6.49 -14.73 -0.31
C LEU A 86 5.23 -15.56 -0.55
N ILE A 87 4.24 -15.37 0.30
CA ILE A 87 2.92 -15.96 0.12
C ILE A 87 2.26 -15.19 -1.03
N GLY A 88 2.37 -15.76 -2.24
CA GLY A 88 1.72 -15.22 -3.42
C GLY A 88 0.21 -15.41 -3.37
N SER A 89 -0.48 -14.39 -3.82
CA SER A 89 -1.83 -14.40 -4.39
C SER A 89 -2.92 -15.23 -3.70
N VAL A 90 -3.61 -14.66 -2.73
CA VAL A 90 -4.91 -15.19 -2.29
C VAL A 90 -5.98 -14.09 -2.24
N TRP A 91 -6.18 -13.38 -3.35
CA TRP A 91 -7.22 -12.33 -3.35
C TRP A 91 -8.08 -12.33 -4.61
N ARG A 92 -8.48 -13.50 -5.12
CA ARG A 92 -9.50 -13.55 -6.17
C ARG A 92 -10.87 -14.05 -5.75
N SER A 93 -11.07 -14.46 -4.52
CA SER A 93 -12.41 -14.82 -4.04
C SER A 93 -12.38 -14.86 -2.52
N GLY A 94 -13.26 -14.16 -1.86
CA GLY A 94 -13.55 -14.01 -0.44
C GLY A 94 -13.29 -15.17 0.54
N ALA A 95 -12.31 -15.99 0.29
CA ALA A 95 -11.94 -17.17 1.06
C ALA A 95 -10.72 -16.88 1.92
N ARG A 96 -10.83 -17.29 3.15
CA ARG A 96 -9.87 -17.32 4.24
C ARG A 96 -8.43 -17.54 3.75
N VAL A 97 -7.51 -16.68 4.21
CA VAL A 97 -6.07 -16.88 4.08
C VAL A 97 -5.72 -18.21 4.78
N MET A 98 -5.70 -19.28 4.05
CA MET A 98 -5.02 -20.52 4.46
C MET A 98 -3.64 -20.47 3.81
N ALA A 99 -2.61 -20.27 4.61
CA ALA A 99 -1.25 -20.51 4.21
C ALA A 99 -1.15 -21.97 3.74
N ARG A 100 -1.21 -22.20 2.43
CA ARG A 100 -0.89 -23.50 1.85
C ARG A 100 0.61 -23.56 1.64
N ILE A 101 1.29 -24.03 2.67
CA ILE A 101 2.64 -24.60 2.54
C ILE A 101 2.45 -25.89 1.74
N GLY A 102 2.83 -25.90 0.49
CA GLY A 102 2.81 -27.13 -0.30
C GLY A 102 2.38 -26.92 -1.74
N GLY A 103 3.31 -26.57 -2.58
CA GLY A 103 3.19 -26.55 -4.02
C GLY A 103 4.47 -25.98 -4.60
N TYR A 104 5.38 -26.84 -4.97
CA TYR A 104 6.62 -26.49 -5.71
C TYR A 104 6.28 -25.94 -7.09
N GLY A 105 5.71 -24.76 -7.14
CA GLY A 105 5.72 -23.90 -8.31
C GLY A 105 6.92 -22.98 -8.15
N ALA A 106 7.86 -23.01 -9.08
CA ALA A 106 9.10 -22.27 -9.05
C ALA A 106 8.84 -20.73 -9.01
N HIS A 107 8.51 -20.20 -7.84
CA HIS A 107 8.46 -18.77 -7.61
C HIS A 107 9.88 -18.26 -7.47
N ALA A 108 10.25 -17.26 -8.28
CA ALA A 108 11.56 -16.62 -8.15
C ALA A 108 11.74 -16.10 -6.72
N ILE A 109 12.83 -16.51 -6.09
CA ILE A 109 13.16 -16.12 -4.72
C ILE A 109 13.64 -14.68 -4.75
N ILE A 110 12.95 -13.80 -4.06
CA ILE A 110 13.41 -12.42 -3.87
C ILE A 110 14.49 -12.43 -2.79
N SER A 111 15.66 -11.89 -3.11
CA SER A 111 16.78 -11.86 -2.19
C SER A 111 16.48 -11.00 -0.94
N ARG A 112 17.13 -11.32 0.18
CA ARG A 112 17.02 -10.54 1.43
C ARG A 112 17.41 -9.07 1.23
N SER A 113 18.38 -8.79 0.38
CA SER A 113 18.83 -7.44 0.07
C SER A 113 17.73 -6.63 -0.61
N VAL A 114 17.02 -7.22 -1.58
CA VAL A 114 15.89 -6.58 -2.27
C VAL A 114 14.74 -6.32 -1.29
N LEU A 115 14.39 -7.28 -0.44
CA LEU A 115 13.36 -7.10 0.61
C LEU A 115 13.75 -6.01 1.60
N SER A 116 15.02 -5.99 2.05
CA SER A 116 15.52 -4.93 2.92
C SER A 116 15.44 -3.56 2.24
N GLY A 117 15.80 -3.49 0.96
CA GLY A 117 15.66 -2.27 0.14
C GLY A 117 14.20 -1.78 0.05
N LEU A 118 13.25 -2.69 -0.21
CA LEU A 118 11.82 -2.35 -0.25
C LEU A 118 11.32 -1.86 1.11
N ARG A 119 11.70 -2.50 2.22
CA ARG A 119 11.37 -2.04 3.59
C ARG A 119 11.90 -0.65 3.87
N THR A 120 13.14 -0.36 3.46
CA THR A 120 13.75 0.96 3.61
C THR A 120 13.01 2.01 2.81
N ARG A 121 12.63 1.73 1.56
CA ARG A 121 11.82 2.63 0.72
C ARG A 121 10.43 2.85 1.30
N PHE A 122 9.78 1.79 1.79
CA PHE A 122 8.49 1.88 2.49
C PHE A 122 8.59 2.78 3.73
N ALA A 123 9.62 2.60 4.56
CA ALA A 123 9.85 3.45 5.74
C ALA A 123 10.13 4.90 5.35
N ALA A 124 10.94 5.14 4.31
CA ALA A 124 11.22 6.49 3.81
C ALA A 124 9.96 7.18 3.26
N SER A 125 9.10 6.47 2.55
CA SER A 125 7.80 7.01 2.10
C SER A 125 6.89 7.39 3.26
N SER A 126 7.12 6.77 4.41
CA SER A 126 6.39 6.99 5.66
C SER A 126 7.00 8.09 6.56
N SER A 127 8.09 8.73 6.16
CA SER A 127 8.83 9.71 6.96
C SER A 127 8.02 10.97 7.31
N LYS A 128 7.13 11.43 6.42
CA LYS A 128 6.23 12.54 6.71
C LYS A 128 5.04 12.03 7.52
N GLN A 129 4.96 12.46 8.77
CA GLN A 129 3.87 12.06 9.65
C GLN A 129 2.56 12.73 9.22
N LEU A 130 1.55 11.95 8.85
CA LEU A 130 0.19 12.46 8.69
C LEU A 130 -0.41 12.77 10.06
N ARG A 131 -1.07 13.91 10.12
CA ARG A 131 -1.91 14.31 11.25
C ARG A 131 -3.38 14.17 10.86
N PHE A 132 -4.26 14.17 11.83
CA PHE A 132 -5.69 13.96 11.60
C PHE A 132 -6.50 14.98 12.39
N ALA A 133 -7.53 15.55 11.78
CA ALA A 133 -8.58 16.24 12.52
C ALA A 133 -9.37 15.23 13.37
N ALA A 134 -10.14 15.70 14.35
CA ALA A 134 -10.84 14.83 15.29
C ALA A 134 -11.77 13.81 14.61
N THR A 135 -12.52 14.21 13.58
CA THR A 135 -13.45 13.33 12.88
C THR A 135 -12.74 12.20 12.11
N PRO A 136 -11.76 12.44 11.21
CA PRO A 136 -11.04 11.35 10.56
C PRO A 136 -10.23 10.51 11.56
N LEU A 137 -9.76 11.09 12.68
CA LEU A 137 -9.11 10.33 13.74
C LEU A 137 -10.05 9.29 14.35
N ALA A 138 -11.32 9.66 14.61
CA ALA A 138 -12.35 8.73 15.08
C ALA A 138 -12.61 7.61 14.05
N HIS A 139 -12.67 7.93 12.75
CA HIS A 139 -12.84 6.94 11.68
C HIS A 139 -11.71 5.91 11.63
N MET A 140 -10.49 6.27 12.03
CA MET A 140 -9.36 5.34 12.10
C MET A 140 -9.57 4.21 13.12
N GLN A 141 -10.49 4.35 14.06
CA GLN A 141 -10.84 3.33 15.05
C GLN A 141 -11.97 2.41 14.59
N GLU A 142 -12.72 2.80 13.55
CA GLU A 142 -13.89 2.09 13.05
C GLU A 142 -13.51 1.13 11.90
N PRO A 143 -13.63 -0.21 12.05
CA PRO A 143 -13.18 -1.17 11.01
C PRO A 143 -13.76 -0.92 9.62
N TRP A 144 -15.00 -0.42 9.53
CA TRP A 144 -15.69 -0.16 8.25
C TRP A 144 -15.35 1.18 7.60
N ARG A 145 -14.65 2.07 8.31
CA ARG A 145 -14.18 3.38 7.81
C ARG A 145 -12.66 3.47 7.75
N PHE A 146 -12.00 2.57 8.45
CA PHE A 146 -10.55 2.55 8.54
C PHE A 146 -9.90 2.49 7.16
N VAL A 147 -8.87 3.31 6.97
CA VAL A 147 -7.92 3.22 5.84
C VAL A 147 -6.52 3.32 6.43
N PRO A 148 -5.61 2.37 6.15
CA PRO A 148 -4.25 2.40 6.67
C PRO A 148 -3.52 3.70 6.34
N VAL A 149 -2.70 4.21 7.26
CA VAL A 149 -1.98 5.49 7.09
C VAL A 149 -1.11 5.50 5.85
N HIS A 150 -0.44 4.37 5.52
CA HIS A 150 0.38 4.28 4.31
C HIS A 150 -0.48 4.35 3.02
N ILE A 151 -1.71 3.83 3.03
CA ILE A 151 -2.65 3.95 1.91
C ILE A 151 -3.10 5.40 1.73
N LEU A 152 -3.40 6.12 2.83
CA LEU A 152 -3.69 7.56 2.75
C LEU A 152 -2.50 8.34 2.16
N ARG A 153 -1.26 7.99 2.53
CA ARG A 153 -0.05 8.58 1.95
C ARG A 153 0.09 8.29 0.45
N LEU A 154 -0.16 7.05 0.03
CA LEU A 154 -0.14 6.68 -1.38
C LEU A 154 -1.22 7.44 -2.16
N ALA A 155 -2.42 7.62 -1.58
CA ALA A 155 -3.48 8.43 -2.19
C ALA A 155 -3.05 9.89 -2.37
N ILE A 156 -2.38 10.48 -1.38
CA ILE A 156 -1.84 11.85 -1.47
C ILE A 156 -0.72 11.93 -2.51
N ARG A 157 0.12 10.90 -2.62
CA ARG A 157 1.28 10.89 -3.52
C ARG A 157 0.91 10.64 -4.98
N HIS A 158 0.02 9.70 -5.25
CA HIS A 158 -0.32 9.23 -6.60
C HIS A 158 -1.71 9.66 -7.06
N GLY A 159 -2.53 10.19 -6.16
CA GLY A 159 -3.88 10.61 -6.47
C GLY A 159 -3.94 11.90 -7.27
N LYS A 160 -5.04 12.07 -7.99
CA LYS A 160 -5.35 13.34 -8.67
C LYS A 160 -5.61 14.42 -7.63
N ARG A 161 -4.74 15.45 -7.59
CA ARG A 161 -4.88 16.61 -6.71
C ARG A 161 -5.81 17.63 -7.35
N ILE A 162 -6.83 18.05 -6.60
CA ILE A 162 -7.74 19.15 -6.99
C ILE A 162 -7.89 20.12 -5.81
N PRO A 163 -8.20 21.40 -6.05
CA PRO A 163 -8.55 22.33 -4.99
C PRO A 163 -9.71 21.80 -4.15
N ASP A 164 -9.76 22.22 -2.88
CA ASP A 164 -10.88 21.86 -2.01
C ASP A 164 -12.23 22.21 -2.64
N PRO A 165 -13.17 21.27 -2.76
CA PRO A 165 -14.50 21.56 -3.27
C PRO A 165 -15.26 22.64 -2.51
N LYS A 166 -14.88 22.90 -1.24
CA LYS A 166 -15.46 23.98 -0.42
C LYS A 166 -14.74 25.32 -0.55
N GLY A 167 -13.66 25.36 -1.32
CA GLY A 167 -12.92 26.60 -1.60
C GLY A 167 -11.99 27.08 -0.50
N HIS A 168 -11.67 26.26 0.54
CA HIS A 168 -10.74 26.67 1.57
C HIS A 168 -9.31 26.74 1.01
N ARG A 169 -8.63 27.83 1.26
CA ARG A 169 -7.26 28.07 0.78
C ARG A 169 -6.26 27.14 1.47
N GLY A 170 -5.34 26.54 0.71
CA GLY A 170 -4.31 25.65 1.23
C GLY A 170 -4.80 24.23 1.56
N ILE A 171 -6.05 23.93 1.21
CA ILE A 171 -6.64 22.60 1.35
C ILE A 171 -6.86 22.02 -0.03
N PHE A 172 -6.57 20.72 -0.17
CA PHE A 172 -6.68 19.98 -1.43
C PHE A 172 -7.31 18.62 -1.19
N GLN A 173 -8.07 18.19 -2.20
CA GLN A 173 -8.58 16.82 -2.26
C GLN A 173 -7.68 16.00 -3.19
N TYR A 174 -7.32 14.81 -2.73
CA TYR A 174 -6.59 13.81 -3.49
C TYR A 174 -7.51 12.63 -3.74
N THR A 175 -7.66 12.25 -4.99
CA THR A 175 -8.53 11.17 -5.42
C THR A 175 -7.70 10.07 -6.07
N ALA A 176 -7.75 8.86 -5.53
CA ALA A 176 -6.99 7.72 -6.04
C ALA A 176 -7.87 6.47 -6.15
N PRO A 177 -7.67 5.64 -7.19
CA PRO A 177 -8.26 4.31 -7.23
C PRO A 177 -7.62 3.44 -6.14
N MET A 178 -8.44 2.77 -5.36
CA MET A 178 -8.04 1.89 -4.28
C MET A 178 -8.76 0.55 -4.40
N THR A 179 -8.08 -0.54 -4.11
CA THR A 179 -8.70 -1.84 -3.93
C THR A 179 -8.82 -2.15 -2.44
N HIS A 180 -10.00 -2.55 -1.99
CA HIS A 180 -10.24 -3.06 -0.64
C HIS A 180 -10.94 -4.42 -0.73
N ARG A 181 -10.32 -5.46 -0.18
CA ARG A 181 -10.81 -6.86 -0.26
C ARG A 181 -11.09 -7.30 -1.71
N GLY A 182 -10.24 -6.93 -2.66
CA GLY A 182 -10.40 -7.25 -4.08
C GLY A 182 -11.46 -6.43 -4.83
N ILE A 183 -12.16 -5.52 -4.15
CA ILE A 183 -13.18 -4.65 -4.76
C ILE A 183 -12.57 -3.26 -4.99
N ARG A 184 -12.83 -2.70 -6.18
CA ARG A 184 -12.37 -1.35 -6.53
C ARG A 184 -13.24 -0.28 -5.90
N TYR A 185 -12.59 0.73 -5.36
CA TYR A 185 -13.17 1.94 -4.78
C TYR A 185 -12.40 3.16 -5.28
N GLN A 186 -13.02 4.32 -5.18
CA GLN A 186 -12.36 5.61 -5.26
C GLN A 186 -12.14 6.11 -3.84
N LEU A 187 -10.89 6.35 -3.46
CA LEU A 187 -10.52 6.96 -2.19
C LEU A 187 -10.33 8.46 -2.40
N ASP A 188 -11.09 9.25 -1.68
CA ASP A 188 -10.95 10.71 -1.61
C ASP A 188 -10.35 11.08 -0.25
N VAL A 189 -9.26 11.86 -0.25
CA VAL A 189 -8.57 12.33 0.95
C VAL A 189 -8.44 13.85 0.88
N VAL A 190 -8.99 14.56 1.85
CA VAL A 190 -8.89 16.02 1.96
C VAL A 190 -7.81 16.38 2.97
N VAL A 191 -6.83 17.16 2.54
CA VAL A 191 -5.61 17.46 3.30
C VAL A 191 -5.35 18.95 3.35
N ARG A 192 -5.04 19.46 4.53
CA ARG A 192 -4.40 20.76 4.71
C ARG A 192 -2.89 20.57 4.53
N GLU A 193 -2.36 21.08 3.41
CA GLU A 193 -0.97 20.79 3.02
C GLU A 193 0.09 21.47 3.89
N SER A 194 -0.26 22.57 4.58
CA SER A 194 0.70 23.30 5.43
C SER A 194 1.32 22.45 6.54
N ASP A 195 0.57 21.46 7.06
CA ASP A 195 0.99 20.59 8.16
C ASP A 195 0.64 19.10 7.91
N TYR A 196 0.22 18.74 6.70
CA TYR A 196 -0.21 17.40 6.32
C TYR A 196 -1.32 16.83 7.21
N THR A 197 -2.29 17.70 7.59
CA THR A 197 -3.46 17.27 8.37
C THR A 197 -4.56 16.76 7.45
N VAL A 198 -4.93 15.50 7.62
CA VAL A 198 -6.10 14.88 6.99
C VAL A 198 -7.35 15.43 7.67
N LEU A 199 -8.14 16.21 6.93
CA LEU A 199 -9.39 16.81 7.40
C LEU A 199 -10.58 15.89 7.14
N HIS A 200 -10.46 15.06 6.12
CA HIS A 200 -11.48 14.09 5.74
C HIS A 200 -10.90 12.99 4.86
N PHE A 201 -11.43 11.79 4.97
CA PHE A 201 -11.27 10.74 3.97
C PHE A 201 -12.54 9.89 3.87
N VAL A 202 -12.80 9.38 2.67
CA VAL A 202 -13.90 8.46 2.38
C VAL A 202 -13.55 7.63 1.16
N TYR A 203 -14.00 6.40 1.11
CA TYR A 203 -13.96 5.59 -0.11
C TYR A 203 -15.38 5.18 -0.51
N LYS A 204 -15.64 5.20 -1.81
CA LYS A 204 -16.93 4.90 -2.42
C LYS A 204 -16.72 4.08 -3.70
N ARG A 205 -17.72 3.26 -4.06
CA ARG A 205 -17.77 2.55 -5.34
C ARG A 205 -18.10 3.50 -6.47
#